data_3a064bd1256c1416254aa07755fbc4ea
#
_entry.id   3a064bd1256c1416254aa07755fbc4ea
#
_cell.length_a   1.000
_cell.length_b   1.000
_cell.length_c   1.000
_cell.angle_alpha   90.00
_cell.angle_beta   90.00
_cell.angle_gamma   90.00
#
_symmetry.space_group_name_H-M   'P 1'
#
loop_
_entity.id
_entity.type
_entity.pdbx_description
1 polymer ?
#
loop_
_entity_poly.entity_id
_entity_poly.type
_entity_poly.pdbx_seq_one_letter_code
_entity_poly.pdbx_strand_id
1 'polypeptide(L)'
;MIKTSILTDALGSVCAMVVFTSVAIAQDLPDTEEAASALRSSITPDVRGEELKLKIEKGSFVVVPIPISDPTLGTALVLGAAYFYGQSEEQKKSQPASLTAGGAMYSNTDSFAAVIAQENYWHEDKWRFLGAAGYANLNLELLAPDESGSGTSVDWLLDGGFLYAHLARKITGRWYLGVFARSVALDQAFKVSLSPSDFDLGDARISNGLGTFFGRDSRDVPTNAYKGSYFSIKGLFNHPTFGSDNEYQSYSAEFDSYHEMSNRLVLAWQVAACYKSGNIPLWDTCRVGLRGFAATDYLGKASAHAQFEARWRMSQRWGVVGFAGGGYMDSSFSGVDDNDIIPSYGVGLRFMVLKSKRINMRVDYARSDNSDAIHLSVGEAF
;
A
#
# COMPACT_ATOMS: atom_id res chain seq x y z
N MET A 1 10.15 4.88 3.48
CA MET A 1 8.91 4.41 2.84
C MET A 1 7.77 4.71 3.78
N ILE A 2 6.83 5.51 3.36
CA ILE A 2 5.73 5.99 4.18
C ILE A 2 4.49 5.28 3.68
N LYS A 3 3.95 4.35 4.47
CA LYS A 3 2.61 3.83 4.21
C LYS A 3 1.62 4.96 4.49
N THR A 4 0.91 5.39 3.47
CA THR A 4 -0.15 6.39 3.59
C THR A 4 -1.48 5.67 3.77
N SER A 5 -2.26 6.08 4.77
CA SER A 5 -3.54 5.42 5.06
C SER A 5 -4.68 5.96 4.21
N ILE A 6 -5.46 5.15 3.63
CA ILE A 6 -6.90 4.91 3.59
C ILE A 6 -7.65 5.18 2.29
N LEU A 7 -7.66 6.31 1.66
CA LEU A 7 -7.93 6.30 0.23
C LEU A 7 -6.82 5.48 -0.39
N THR A 8 -5.86 5.32 0.43
CA THR A 8 -4.70 4.51 0.34
C THR A 8 -4.94 3.02 0.55
N ASP A 9 -6.06 2.47 1.00
CA ASP A 9 -6.14 1.01 1.05
C ASP A 9 -6.82 0.41 -0.19
N ALA A 10 -7.82 1.03 -0.81
CA ALA A 10 -8.22 0.62 -2.16
C ALA A 10 -7.42 1.35 -3.26
N LEU A 11 -7.23 2.66 -3.21
CA LEU A 11 -6.32 3.42 -4.07
C LEU A 11 -4.88 3.35 -3.60
N GLY A 12 -4.61 3.21 -2.32
CA GLY A 12 -3.30 3.09 -1.76
C GLY A 12 -2.73 1.69 -1.82
N SER A 13 -3.52 0.62 -1.88
CA SER A 13 -3.02 -0.69 -2.30
C SER A 13 -2.57 -0.63 -3.75
N VAL A 14 -3.26 0.09 -4.64
CA VAL A 14 -2.81 0.32 -6.01
C VAL A 14 -1.64 1.30 -6.04
N CYS A 15 -1.70 2.43 -5.31
CA CYS A 15 -0.62 3.41 -5.24
C CYS A 15 0.60 2.88 -4.49
N ALA A 16 0.42 2.23 -3.34
CA ALA A 16 1.49 1.58 -2.61
C ALA A 16 2.03 0.37 -3.37
N MET A 17 1.21 -0.48 -4.00
CA MET A 17 1.71 -1.56 -4.85
C MET A 17 2.52 -1.02 -6.03
N VAL A 18 2.03 -0.02 -6.76
CA VAL A 18 2.76 0.52 -7.91
C VAL A 18 4.04 1.23 -7.47
N VAL A 19 4.00 2.06 -6.43
CA VAL A 19 5.18 2.75 -5.92
C VAL A 19 6.13 1.79 -5.19
N PHE A 20 5.62 0.87 -4.35
CA PHE A 20 6.46 -0.06 -3.59
C PHE A 20 7.05 -1.18 -4.43
N THR A 21 6.30 -1.75 -5.38
CA THR A 21 6.87 -2.77 -6.26
C THR A 21 7.83 -2.18 -7.27
N SER A 22 7.57 -0.95 -7.75
CA SER A 22 8.49 -0.26 -8.65
C SER A 22 9.80 0.13 -7.94
N VAL A 23 9.73 0.69 -6.73
CA VAL A 23 10.91 1.01 -5.90
C VAL A 23 11.73 -0.23 -5.61
N ALA A 24 11.07 -1.34 -5.34
CA ALA A 24 11.73 -2.56 -4.98
C ALA A 24 12.38 -3.27 -6.17
N ILE A 25 11.81 -3.22 -7.36
CA ILE A 25 12.31 -3.93 -8.53
C ILE A 25 13.58 -3.28 -9.10
N ALA A 26 13.73 -1.97 -9.04
CA ALA A 26 14.78 -1.30 -9.79
C ALA A 26 16.03 -0.94 -9.01
N GLN A 27 16.09 -1.17 -7.71
CA GLN A 27 17.36 -0.98 -6.99
C GLN A 27 18.36 -2.13 -7.21
N ASP A 28 17.95 -3.25 -7.87
CA ASP A 28 18.79 -4.41 -8.17
C ASP A 28 18.32 -5.17 -9.42
N LEU A 29 18.09 -4.49 -10.51
CA LEU A 29 18.27 -5.18 -11.78
C LEU A 29 19.73 -5.64 -11.81
N PRO A 30 20.03 -6.92 -12.13
CA PRO A 30 21.38 -7.29 -12.54
C PRO A 30 21.81 -6.27 -13.58
N ASP A 31 23.05 -5.81 -13.47
CA ASP A 31 23.60 -4.86 -14.42
C ASP A 31 22.99 -5.16 -15.78
N THR A 32 22.40 -4.14 -16.39
CA THR A 32 21.79 -4.26 -17.74
C THR A 32 22.78 -4.83 -18.74
N GLU A 33 24.04 -4.99 -18.36
CA GLU A 33 25.09 -5.70 -19.04
C GLU A 33 24.91 -7.24 -19.05
N GLU A 34 24.42 -7.87 -17.99
CA GLU A 34 24.24 -9.33 -18.01
C GLU A 34 23.04 -9.76 -18.86
N ALA A 35 21.94 -8.99 -18.80
CA ALA A 35 20.81 -9.20 -19.68
C ALA A 35 21.10 -8.75 -21.13
N ALA A 36 21.89 -7.66 -21.33
CA ALA A 36 22.33 -7.20 -22.64
C ALA A 36 23.47 -8.06 -23.20
N SER A 37 24.32 -8.66 -22.35
CA SER A 37 25.36 -9.60 -22.79
C SER A 37 24.74 -10.93 -23.20
N ALA A 38 23.71 -11.41 -22.49
CA ALA A 38 22.96 -12.61 -22.89
C ALA A 38 22.23 -12.42 -24.23
N LEU A 39 21.72 -11.20 -24.50
CA LEU A 39 21.14 -10.87 -25.81
C LEU A 39 22.22 -10.62 -26.88
N ARG A 40 23.37 -10.05 -26.54
CA ARG A 40 24.47 -9.80 -27.48
C ARG A 40 25.29 -11.02 -27.83
N SER A 41 25.45 -11.98 -26.89
CA SER A 41 26.14 -13.24 -27.17
C SER A 41 25.39 -14.13 -28.17
N SER A 42 24.13 -13.85 -28.44
CA SER A 42 23.33 -14.53 -29.47
C SER A 42 23.40 -13.86 -30.85
N ILE A 43 24.03 -12.70 -31.02
CA ILE A 43 23.89 -11.91 -32.27
C ILE A 43 25.19 -11.46 -32.95
N THR A 44 26.37 -11.36 -32.29
CA THR A 44 27.62 -11.04 -33.03
C THR A 44 28.90 -11.40 -32.28
N PRO A 45 29.99 -11.78 -32.99
CA PRO A 45 31.31 -11.96 -32.40
C PRO A 45 32.15 -10.67 -32.41
N ASP A 46 32.81 -10.47 -31.27
CA ASP A 46 34.10 -9.78 -31.08
C ASP A 46 34.35 -8.39 -31.68
N VAL A 47 34.32 -7.34 -30.85
CA VAL A 47 35.28 -6.21 -30.93
C VAL A 47 35.61 -5.67 -29.52
N ARG A 48 36.89 -5.67 -29.26
CA ARG A 48 37.72 -5.26 -28.12
C ARG A 48 37.26 -4.05 -27.29
N GLY A 49 37.54 -4.21 -26.00
CA GLY A 49 37.54 -3.34 -24.88
C GLY A 49 38.22 -1.97 -25.02
N GLU A 50 37.77 -1.14 -24.13
CA GLU A 50 38.33 0.05 -23.48
C GLU A 50 37.38 1.24 -23.28
N GLU A 51 36.06 1.07 -23.26
CA GLU A 51 35.15 2.21 -22.98
C GLU A 51 34.02 1.90 -21.94
N LEU A 52 34.29 1.05 -20.98
CA LEU A 52 33.23 0.53 -20.07
C LEU A 52 33.20 1.18 -18.68
N LYS A 53 33.94 2.25 -18.41
CA LYS A 53 33.96 2.91 -17.09
C LYS A 53 33.07 4.14 -16.92
N LEU A 54 32.34 4.58 -17.92
CA LEU A 54 31.55 5.82 -17.88
C LEU A 54 30.03 5.64 -17.97
N LYS A 55 29.48 4.44 -17.76
CA LYS A 55 28.06 4.16 -18.03
C LYS A 55 27.14 4.01 -16.82
N ILE A 56 27.59 4.31 -15.63
CA ILE A 56 26.84 4.10 -14.37
C ILE A 56 25.97 5.31 -13.98
N GLU A 57 26.00 6.40 -14.71
CA GLU A 57 25.20 7.62 -14.45
C GLU A 57 23.84 7.67 -15.17
N LYS A 58 23.40 6.64 -15.84
CA LYS A 58 22.08 6.63 -16.51
C LYS A 58 21.04 5.98 -15.60
N GLY A 59 19.93 6.70 -15.36
CA GLY A 59 18.77 6.16 -14.66
C GLY A 59 18.25 4.87 -15.30
N SER A 60 17.54 4.05 -14.55
CA SER A 60 16.97 2.78 -15.00
C SER A 60 15.44 2.84 -15.05
N PHE A 61 14.85 2.19 -16.07
CA PHE A 61 13.42 2.11 -16.27
C PHE A 61 12.94 0.65 -16.13
N VAL A 62 11.82 0.45 -15.44
CA VAL A 62 11.22 -0.86 -15.18
C VAL A 62 9.74 -0.80 -15.46
N VAL A 63 9.20 -1.86 -16.09
CA VAL A 63 7.75 -2.08 -16.24
C VAL A 63 7.42 -3.47 -15.75
N VAL A 64 6.35 -3.58 -14.96
CA VAL A 64 5.93 -4.85 -14.35
C VAL A 64 4.42 -5.01 -14.43
N PRO A 65 3.91 -6.09 -15.06
CA PRO A 65 2.53 -6.49 -14.89
C PRO A 65 2.36 -7.24 -13.56
N ILE A 66 1.36 -6.87 -12.77
CA ILE A 66 1.08 -7.43 -11.46
C ILE A 66 -0.37 -7.90 -11.41
N PRO A 67 -0.63 -9.20 -11.44
CA PRO A 67 -1.96 -9.70 -11.16
C PRO A 67 -2.26 -9.55 -9.66
N ILE A 68 -3.46 -9.08 -9.34
CA ILE A 68 -3.95 -8.97 -7.97
C ILE A 68 -5.32 -9.64 -7.86
N SER A 69 -5.62 -10.16 -6.68
CA SER A 69 -6.95 -10.60 -6.29
C SER A 69 -7.19 -10.20 -4.85
N ASP A 70 -8.30 -9.53 -4.63
CA ASP A 70 -8.68 -8.97 -3.34
C ASP A 70 -10.20 -8.97 -3.21
N PRO A 71 -10.77 -9.28 -2.03
CA PRO A 71 -12.22 -9.33 -1.86
C PRO A 71 -12.93 -8.03 -2.20
N THR A 72 -12.28 -6.89 -2.01
CA THR A 72 -12.87 -5.55 -2.23
C THR A 72 -12.89 -5.17 -3.71
N LEU A 73 -11.81 -5.47 -4.44
CA LEU A 73 -11.59 -5.03 -5.83
C LEU A 73 -11.79 -6.15 -6.85
N GLY A 74 -12.01 -7.39 -6.39
CA GLY A 74 -12.05 -8.56 -7.25
C GLY A 74 -10.67 -8.92 -7.79
N THR A 75 -10.64 -9.49 -9.01
CA THR A 75 -9.40 -9.83 -9.72
C THR A 75 -9.05 -8.70 -10.67
N ALA A 76 -7.82 -8.20 -10.60
CA ALA A 76 -7.36 -7.10 -11.43
C ALA A 76 -5.94 -7.33 -11.98
N LEU A 77 -5.63 -6.62 -13.04
CA LEU A 77 -4.28 -6.50 -13.57
C LEU A 77 -3.80 -5.07 -13.34
N VAL A 78 -2.66 -4.93 -12.68
CA VAL A 78 -1.94 -3.66 -12.53
C VAL A 78 -0.74 -3.65 -13.48
N LEU A 79 -0.62 -2.60 -14.29
CA LEU A 79 0.59 -2.32 -15.05
C LEU A 79 1.34 -1.20 -14.35
N GLY A 80 2.47 -1.53 -13.73
CA GLY A 80 3.34 -0.58 -13.05
C GLY A 80 4.57 -0.23 -13.87
N ALA A 81 5.03 1.01 -13.76
CA ALA A 81 6.26 1.51 -14.36
C ALA A 81 7.02 2.40 -13.37
N ALA A 82 8.35 2.35 -13.38
CA ALA A 82 9.19 3.21 -12.58
C ALA A 82 10.46 3.62 -13.32
N TYR A 83 10.87 4.88 -13.11
CA TYR A 83 12.15 5.42 -13.54
C TYR A 83 12.95 5.83 -12.32
N PHE A 84 14.13 5.24 -12.15
CA PHE A 84 15.08 5.52 -11.09
C PHE A 84 16.11 6.49 -11.61
N TYR A 85 16.30 7.56 -10.86
CA TYR A 85 17.31 8.55 -11.20
C TYR A 85 18.71 8.04 -10.86
N GLY A 86 19.67 8.34 -11.73
CA GLY A 86 21.07 8.01 -11.51
C GLY A 86 21.62 8.61 -10.21
N GLN A 87 22.51 7.89 -9.56
CA GLN A 87 23.17 8.31 -8.33
C GLN A 87 24.70 8.27 -8.49
N SER A 88 25.41 9.20 -7.83
CA SER A 88 26.85 9.07 -7.64
C SER A 88 27.16 7.92 -6.66
N GLU A 89 28.41 7.43 -6.65
CA GLU A 89 28.85 6.40 -5.73
C GLU A 89 28.71 6.81 -4.24
N GLU A 90 28.84 8.10 -3.96
CA GLU A 90 28.64 8.64 -2.62
C GLU A 90 27.15 8.65 -2.24
N GLN A 91 26.27 9.03 -3.18
CA GLN A 91 24.81 9.01 -2.96
C GLN A 91 24.30 7.60 -2.73
N LYS A 92 24.78 6.59 -3.47
CA LYS A 92 24.38 5.18 -3.27
C LYS A 92 24.68 4.66 -1.86
N LYS A 93 25.72 5.18 -1.22
CA LYS A 93 26.09 4.77 0.15
C LYS A 93 25.29 5.48 1.24
N SER A 94 24.73 6.66 0.94
CA SER A 94 24.16 7.56 1.96
C SER A 94 22.64 7.72 1.88
N GLN A 95 22.02 7.48 0.72
CA GLN A 95 20.59 7.68 0.51
C GLN A 95 20.02 6.73 -0.56
N PRO A 96 18.70 6.40 -0.51
CA PRO A 96 18.03 5.70 -1.58
C PRO A 96 18.01 6.48 -2.89
N ALA A 97 17.82 5.80 -4.01
CA ALA A 97 17.60 6.46 -5.29
C ALA A 97 16.25 7.18 -5.31
N SER A 98 16.25 8.40 -5.81
CA SER A 98 14.99 9.09 -6.13
C SER A 98 14.33 8.41 -7.33
N LEU A 99 13.00 8.46 -7.40
CA LEU A 99 12.27 7.78 -8.47
C LEU A 99 10.97 8.50 -8.83
N THR A 100 10.57 8.34 -10.09
CA THR A 100 9.20 8.55 -10.55
C THR A 100 8.57 7.20 -10.85
N ALA A 101 7.41 6.94 -10.29
CA ALA A 101 6.67 5.70 -10.54
C ALA A 101 5.22 6.01 -10.90
N GLY A 102 4.60 5.13 -11.65
CA GLY A 102 3.19 5.22 -11.96
C GLY A 102 2.61 3.88 -12.37
N GLY A 103 1.31 3.81 -12.46
CA GLY A 103 0.64 2.61 -12.93
C GLY A 103 -0.85 2.81 -13.09
N ALA A 104 -1.45 1.82 -13.77
CA ALA A 104 -2.88 1.74 -13.95
C ALA A 104 -3.38 0.33 -13.64
N MET A 105 -4.59 0.24 -13.15
CA MET A 105 -5.28 -0.99 -12.80
C MET A 105 -6.62 -1.06 -13.52
N TYR A 106 -7.00 -2.28 -13.92
CA TYR A 106 -8.36 -2.60 -14.32
C TYR A 106 -8.78 -3.94 -13.71
N SER A 107 -9.99 -4.00 -13.17
CA SER A 107 -10.51 -5.19 -12.48
C SER A 107 -11.72 -5.81 -13.21
N ASN A 108 -12.07 -7.03 -12.79
CA ASN A 108 -13.27 -7.72 -13.27
C ASN A 108 -14.59 -7.15 -12.70
N THR A 109 -14.51 -6.20 -11.76
CA THR A 109 -15.65 -5.42 -11.26
C THR A 109 -15.83 -4.10 -12.04
N ASP A 110 -15.19 -3.97 -13.21
CA ASP A 110 -15.13 -2.74 -14.00
C ASP A 110 -14.52 -1.54 -13.24
N SER A 111 -13.75 -1.80 -12.18
CA SER A 111 -13.01 -0.77 -11.48
C SER A 111 -11.73 -0.42 -12.25
N PHE A 112 -11.47 0.88 -12.36
CA PHE A 112 -10.26 1.44 -12.96
C PHE A 112 -9.58 2.38 -11.97
N ALA A 113 -8.23 2.36 -11.93
CA ALA A 113 -7.45 3.37 -11.24
C ALA A 113 -6.13 3.64 -11.95
N ALA A 114 -5.66 4.88 -11.88
CA ALA A 114 -4.33 5.27 -12.37
C ALA A 114 -3.67 6.21 -11.35
N VAL A 115 -2.34 6.08 -11.22
CA VAL A 115 -1.55 6.86 -10.26
C VAL A 115 -0.18 7.20 -10.82
N ILE A 116 0.33 8.36 -10.45
CA ILE A 116 1.73 8.75 -10.61
C ILE A 116 2.27 9.25 -9.28
N ALA A 117 3.52 8.92 -8.97
CA ALA A 117 4.19 9.36 -7.76
C ALA A 117 5.65 9.70 -8.03
N GLN A 118 6.14 10.67 -7.27
CA GLN A 118 7.52 11.12 -7.27
C GLN A 118 8.08 10.99 -5.86
N GLU A 119 9.19 10.26 -5.71
CA GLU A 119 9.91 10.12 -4.44
C GLU A 119 11.32 10.71 -4.58
N ASN A 120 11.68 11.57 -3.67
CA ASN A 120 12.98 12.23 -3.67
C ASN A 120 13.68 12.12 -2.32
N TYR A 121 15.00 11.91 -2.40
CA TYR A 121 15.90 11.84 -1.26
C TYR A 121 17.03 12.83 -1.46
N TRP A 122 17.29 13.69 -0.46
CA TRP A 122 18.32 14.73 -0.54
C TRP A 122 19.19 14.77 0.71
N HIS A 123 20.40 15.30 0.56
CA HIS A 123 21.35 15.57 1.63
C HIS A 123 21.62 14.35 2.52
N GLU A 124 22.01 13.22 1.90
CA GLU A 124 22.31 11.98 2.63
C GLU A 124 21.11 11.47 3.43
N ASP A 125 19.94 11.44 2.78
CA ASP A 125 18.66 11.02 3.37
C ASP A 125 18.21 11.90 4.56
N LYS A 126 18.68 13.16 4.62
CA LYS A 126 18.17 14.11 5.63
C LYS A 126 16.78 14.62 5.30
N TRP A 127 16.45 14.70 4.02
CA TRP A 127 15.14 15.12 3.53
C TRP A 127 14.54 14.07 2.63
N ARG A 128 13.26 13.80 2.83
CA ARG A 128 12.45 12.90 2.02
C ARG A 128 11.20 13.61 1.54
N PHE A 129 10.93 13.51 0.26
CA PHE A 129 9.70 14.03 -0.34
C PHE A 129 8.97 12.89 -1.04
N LEU A 130 7.64 12.87 -0.91
CA LEU A 130 6.74 12.02 -1.69
C LEU A 130 5.60 12.90 -2.20
N GLY A 131 5.46 13.01 -3.51
CA GLY A 131 4.31 13.57 -4.19
C GLY A 131 3.56 12.47 -4.91
N ALA A 132 2.23 12.49 -4.90
CA ALA A 132 1.41 11.55 -5.67
C ALA A 132 0.14 12.22 -6.16
N ALA A 133 -0.32 11.79 -7.35
CA ALA A 133 -1.60 12.15 -7.93
C ALA A 133 -2.24 10.91 -8.54
N GLY A 134 -3.55 10.79 -8.46
CA GLY A 134 -4.25 9.66 -9.04
C GLY A 134 -5.72 9.95 -9.28
N TYR A 135 -6.31 9.09 -10.10
CA TYR A 135 -7.73 9.05 -10.41
C TYR A 135 -8.22 7.62 -10.32
N ALA A 136 -9.43 7.43 -9.85
CA ALA A 136 -10.07 6.13 -9.82
C ALA A 136 -11.58 6.23 -10.07
N ASN A 137 -12.08 5.21 -10.73
CA ASN A 137 -13.49 4.88 -10.82
C ASN A 137 -13.63 3.45 -10.26
N LEU A 138 -14.23 3.32 -9.08
CA LEU A 138 -14.29 2.07 -8.34
C LEU A 138 -15.73 1.61 -8.16
N ASN A 139 -15.99 0.36 -8.48
CA ASN A 139 -17.21 -0.36 -8.20
C ASN A 139 -16.92 -1.31 -7.04
N LEU A 140 -17.41 -0.96 -5.86
CA LEU A 140 -17.19 -1.68 -4.61
C LEU A 140 -18.53 -2.30 -4.15
N GLU A 141 -18.46 -3.32 -3.33
CA GLU A 141 -19.62 -3.92 -2.68
C GLU A 141 -19.59 -3.60 -1.18
N LEU A 142 -20.72 -3.09 -0.65
CA LEU A 142 -20.97 -2.93 0.77
C LEU A 142 -21.94 -4.01 1.21
N LEU A 143 -21.63 -4.75 2.25
CA LEU A 143 -22.57 -5.62 2.91
C LEU A 143 -23.35 -4.79 3.94
N ALA A 144 -24.63 -4.55 3.69
CA ALA A 144 -25.53 -3.98 4.70
C ALA A 144 -26.05 -5.15 5.58
N PRO A 145 -25.66 -5.22 6.87
CA PRO A 145 -26.17 -6.25 7.76
C PRO A 145 -27.69 -6.08 7.91
N ASP A 146 -28.47 -7.13 7.69
CA ASP A 146 -29.86 -7.18 8.04
C ASP A 146 -30.04 -7.98 9.34
N GLU A 147 -31.19 -7.78 10.02
CA GLU A 147 -31.55 -8.50 11.26
C GLU A 147 -31.67 -10.03 11.07
N SER A 148 -31.69 -10.50 9.83
CA SER A 148 -31.85 -11.92 9.47
C SER A 148 -30.52 -12.61 9.14
N GLY A 149 -29.40 -11.88 9.06
CA GLY A 149 -28.08 -12.40 8.70
C GLY A 149 -27.91 -12.73 7.22
N SER A 150 -28.88 -12.38 6.37
CA SER A 150 -28.79 -12.44 4.91
C SER A 150 -28.53 -11.03 4.39
N GLY A 151 -27.31 -10.51 4.53
CA GLY A 151 -26.99 -9.14 4.16
C GLY A 151 -27.41 -8.77 2.74
N THR A 152 -28.01 -7.61 2.56
CA THR A 152 -28.27 -7.04 1.24
C THR A 152 -26.99 -6.38 0.76
N SER A 153 -26.48 -6.81 -0.38
CA SER A 153 -25.33 -6.12 -1.00
C SER A 153 -25.80 -4.83 -1.67
N VAL A 154 -25.02 -3.79 -1.49
CA VAL A 154 -25.22 -2.47 -2.10
C VAL A 154 -23.96 -2.12 -2.89
N ASP A 155 -24.11 -1.88 -4.18
CA ASP A 155 -23.01 -1.41 -5.00
C ASP A 155 -22.67 0.04 -4.61
N TRP A 156 -21.43 0.28 -4.28
CA TRP A 156 -20.89 1.59 -3.95
C TRP A 156 -19.90 2.04 -5.01
N LEU A 157 -20.30 3.04 -5.76
CA LEU A 157 -19.49 3.63 -6.80
C LEU A 157 -18.75 4.85 -6.26
N LEU A 158 -17.45 4.90 -6.55
CA LEU A 158 -16.59 6.04 -6.23
C LEU A 158 -15.90 6.50 -7.51
N ASP A 159 -16.05 7.77 -7.86
CA ASP A 159 -15.39 8.37 -9.02
C ASP A 159 -14.68 9.66 -8.60
N GLY A 160 -13.38 9.77 -8.92
CA GLY A 160 -12.64 10.99 -8.65
C GLY A 160 -11.16 10.81 -8.49
N GLY A 161 -10.52 11.85 -7.94
CA GLY A 161 -9.07 11.91 -7.87
C GLY A 161 -8.51 12.40 -6.54
N PHE A 162 -7.21 12.25 -6.40
CA PHE A 162 -6.48 12.73 -5.25
C PHE A 162 -5.14 13.36 -5.60
N LEU A 163 -4.70 14.26 -4.73
CA LEU A 163 -3.33 14.79 -4.66
C LEU A 163 -2.78 14.57 -3.26
N TYR A 164 -1.52 14.21 -3.18
CA TYR A 164 -0.79 14.01 -1.93
C TYR A 164 0.61 14.57 -2.04
N ALA A 165 1.06 15.30 -1.02
CA ALA A 165 2.44 15.77 -0.91
C ALA A 165 2.91 15.61 0.54
N HIS A 166 4.07 15.02 0.75
CA HIS A 166 4.68 14.79 2.05
C HIS A 166 6.14 15.19 2.02
N LEU A 167 6.56 15.96 3.01
CA LEU A 167 7.95 16.35 3.22
C LEU A 167 8.35 15.98 4.64
N ALA A 168 9.39 15.17 4.79
CA ALA A 168 9.94 14.76 6.07
C ALA A 168 11.42 15.10 6.19
N ARG A 169 11.82 15.46 7.40
CA ARG A 169 13.22 15.74 7.78
C ARG A 169 13.67 14.76 8.83
N LYS A 170 14.87 14.22 8.64
CA LYS A 170 15.57 13.43 9.66
C LYS A 170 15.92 14.30 10.86
N ILE A 171 15.50 13.89 12.05
CA ILE A 171 15.78 14.60 13.30
C ILE A 171 17.05 14.03 13.93
N THR A 172 17.06 12.72 14.15
CA THR A 172 18.18 11.99 14.75
C THR A 172 18.13 10.52 14.39
N GLY A 173 19.26 9.88 14.14
CA GLY A 173 19.35 8.47 13.81
C GLY A 173 18.45 8.10 12.62
N ARG A 174 17.37 7.35 12.88
CA ARG A 174 16.38 6.92 11.89
C ARG A 174 14.97 7.52 12.14
N TRP A 175 14.90 8.59 12.93
CA TRP A 175 13.67 9.31 13.24
C TRP A 175 13.44 10.47 12.29
N TYR A 176 12.22 10.62 11.83
CA TYR A 176 11.78 11.66 10.91
C TYR A 176 10.57 12.39 11.46
N LEU A 177 10.53 13.69 11.28
CA LEU A 177 9.37 14.55 11.47
C LEU A 177 8.98 15.13 10.11
N GLY A 178 7.71 15.17 9.79
CA GLY A 178 7.24 15.66 8.50
C GLY A 178 5.89 16.34 8.58
N VAL A 179 5.57 16.99 7.48
CA VAL A 179 4.25 17.55 7.19
C VAL A 179 3.74 17.00 5.88
N PHE A 180 2.43 16.91 5.73
CA PHE A 180 1.84 16.48 4.49
C PHE A 180 0.54 17.23 4.19
N ALA A 181 0.22 17.34 2.91
CA ALA A 181 -1.04 17.84 2.40
C ALA A 181 -1.75 16.74 1.62
N ARG A 182 -3.05 16.67 1.74
CA ARG A 182 -3.93 15.76 0.99
C ARG A 182 -5.11 16.55 0.44
N SER A 183 -5.41 16.33 -0.82
CA SER A 183 -6.64 16.77 -1.48
C SER A 183 -7.31 15.55 -2.12
N VAL A 184 -8.58 15.40 -1.89
CA VAL A 184 -9.40 14.32 -2.48
C VAL A 184 -10.69 14.93 -2.95
N ALA A 185 -11.08 14.64 -4.19
CA ALA A 185 -12.36 15.03 -4.78
C ALA A 185 -13.03 13.76 -5.30
N LEU A 186 -14.14 13.35 -4.69
CA LEU A 186 -14.84 12.11 -5.02
C LEU A 186 -16.34 12.31 -5.09
N ASP A 187 -16.93 11.81 -6.17
CA ASP A 187 -18.36 11.54 -6.31
C ASP A 187 -18.67 10.15 -5.75
N GLN A 188 -19.84 10.01 -5.11
CA GLN A 188 -20.31 8.75 -4.55
C GLN A 188 -21.74 8.47 -5.02
N ALA A 189 -21.97 7.24 -5.46
CA ALA A 189 -23.32 6.75 -5.77
C ALA A 189 -23.54 5.36 -5.17
N PHE A 190 -24.76 5.06 -4.77
CA PHE A 190 -25.16 3.75 -4.27
C PHE A 190 -26.25 3.17 -5.15
N LYS A 191 -26.09 1.91 -5.56
CA LYS A 191 -27.08 1.15 -6.32
C LYS A 191 -27.56 -0.02 -5.49
N VAL A 192 -28.85 -0.07 -5.25
CA VAL A 192 -29.50 -1.18 -4.54
C VAL A 192 -30.14 -2.10 -5.56
N SER A 193 -29.76 -3.37 -5.57
CA SER A 193 -30.21 -4.38 -6.57
C SER A 193 -31.73 -4.59 -6.65
N LEU A 194 -32.50 -4.15 -5.65
CA LEU A 194 -33.95 -4.30 -5.59
C LEU A 194 -34.73 -3.04 -6.03
N SER A 195 -34.06 -1.94 -6.34
CA SER A 195 -34.70 -0.71 -6.78
C SER A 195 -34.07 -0.21 -8.09
N PRO A 196 -34.86 0.12 -9.10
CA PRO A 196 -34.34 0.67 -10.35
C PRO A 196 -33.86 2.13 -10.22
N SER A 197 -33.87 2.71 -9.03
CA SER A 197 -33.42 4.08 -8.77
C SER A 197 -32.04 4.08 -8.13
N ASP A 198 -31.07 4.63 -8.86
CA ASP A 198 -29.76 5.01 -8.29
C ASP A 198 -29.98 6.09 -7.24
N PHE A 199 -29.45 5.90 -6.03
CA PHE A 199 -29.37 6.97 -5.04
C PHE A 199 -28.06 7.70 -5.24
N ASP A 200 -28.12 8.82 -5.95
CA ASP A 200 -27.01 9.76 -6.01
C ASP A 200 -27.02 10.58 -4.70
N LEU A 201 -25.94 10.52 -3.93
CA LEU A 201 -25.77 11.28 -2.69
C LEU A 201 -25.28 12.70 -2.92
N GLY A 202 -25.33 13.18 -4.16
CA GLY A 202 -25.01 14.56 -4.53
C GLY A 202 -23.60 14.76 -5.05
N ASP A 203 -23.28 16.01 -5.30
CA ASP A 203 -22.06 16.48 -5.96
C ASP A 203 -20.77 15.98 -5.33
N ALA A 204 -19.69 15.97 -6.13
CA ALA A 204 -18.34 15.67 -5.71
C ALA A 204 -17.98 16.39 -4.41
N ARG A 205 -17.57 15.62 -3.41
CA ARG A 205 -17.12 16.19 -2.15
C ARG A 205 -15.60 16.31 -2.13
N ILE A 206 -15.16 17.52 -1.84
CA ILE A 206 -13.73 17.83 -1.72
C ILE A 206 -13.33 17.74 -0.25
N SER A 207 -12.27 16.97 0.02
CA SER A 207 -11.64 16.89 1.34
C SER A 207 -10.19 17.31 1.24
N ASN A 208 -9.91 18.52 1.69
CA ASN A 208 -8.57 19.09 1.75
C ASN A 208 -8.06 19.14 3.18
N GLY A 209 -6.85 18.64 3.41
CA GLY A 209 -6.29 18.60 4.74
C GLY A 209 -4.78 18.79 4.78
N LEU A 210 -4.32 19.32 5.90
CA LEU A 210 -2.92 19.39 6.27
C LEU A 210 -2.65 18.46 7.45
N GLY A 211 -1.49 17.81 7.43
CA GLY A 211 -1.16 16.83 8.45
C GLY A 211 0.30 16.88 8.88
N THR A 212 0.55 16.16 9.97
CA THR A 212 1.87 15.97 10.55
C THR A 212 2.20 14.48 10.62
N PHE A 213 3.48 14.18 10.47
CA PHE A 213 4.04 12.84 10.51
C PHE A 213 5.21 12.79 11.47
N PHE A 214 5.24 11.77 12.31
CA PHE A 214 6.39 11.39 13.10
C PHE A 214 6.64 9.91 12.96
N GLY A 215 7.87 9.48 12.65
CA GLY A 215 8.13 8.07 12.40
C GLY A 215 9.59 7.68 12.46
N ARG A 216 9.79 6.37 12.51
CA ARG A 216 11.10 5.71 12.52
C ARG A 216 11.06 4.48 11.64
N ASP A 217 12.06 4.30 10.79
CA ASP A 217 12.24 3.08 10.01
C ASP A 217 13.64 2.51 10.23
N SER A 218 13.71 1.34 10.84
CA SER A 218 14.95 0.62 11.11
C SER A 218 14.99 -0.75 10.44
N ARG A 219 14.02 -1.06 9.55
CA ARG A 219 13.99 -2.29 8.79
C ARG A 219 15.24 -2.45 7.94
N ASP A 220 15.73 -3.68 7.82
CA ASP A 220 16.88 -3.99 6.97
C ASP A 220 16.54 -3.86 5.48
N VAL A 221 15.37 -4.38 5.05
CA VAL A 221 14.80 -4.22 3.71
C VAL A 221 13.31 -3.90 3.86
N PRO A 222 12.85 -2.68 3.55
CA PRO A 222 11.47 -2.28 3.78
C PRO A 222 10.41 -3.12 3.07
N THR A 223 10.72 -3.74 1.93
CA THR A 223 9.79 -4.56 1.13
C THR A 223 9.54 -5.95 1.71
N ASN A 224 10.52 -6.50 2.45
CA ASN A 224 10.42 -7.79 3.14
C ASN A 224 11.49 -7.82 4.22
N ALA A 225 11.16 -7.20 5.35
CA ALA A 225 12.06 -7.08 6.47
C ALA A 225 12.24 -8.41 7.20
N TYR A 226 13.48 -8.71 7.54
CA TYR A 226 13.83 -9.82 8.42
C TYR A 226 14.19 -9.34 9.81
N LYS A 227 14.67 -8.10 9.90
CA LYS A 227 15.10 -7.45 11.15
C LYS A 227 14.68 -5.99 11.19
N GLY A 228 14.50 -5.49 12.40
CA GLY A 228 14.23 -4.09 12.65
C GLY A 228 12.76 -3.81 12.89
N SER A 229 12.39 -2.54 12.84
CA SER A 229 11.03 -2.10 13.11
C SER A 229 10.69 -0.85 12.32
N TYR A 230 9.41 -0.69 12.08
CA TYR A 230 8.80 0.53 11.56
C TYR A 230 7.83 1.09 12.59
N PHE A 231 7.81 2.40 12.76
CA PHE A 231 6.87 3.11 13.62
C PHE A 231 6.41 4.38 12.93
N SER A 232 5.12 4.68 12.97
CA SER A 232 4.60 5.95 12.50
C SER A 232 3.39 6.42 13.30
N ILE A 233 3.31 7.74 13.49
CA ILE A 233 2.11 8.44 13.95
C ILE A 233 1.82 9.55 12.93
N LYS A 234 0.56 9.69 12.55
CA LYS A 234 0.07 10.73 11.64
C LYS A 234 -1.16 11.39 12.21
N GLY A 235 -1.26 12.70 12.02
CA GLY A 235 -2.47 13.47 12.25
C GLY A 235 -2.80 14.26 11.00
N LEU A 236 -4.05 14.26 10.56
CA LEU A 236 -4.57 15.01 9.41
C LEU A 236 -5.78 15.82 9.85
N PHE A 237 -5.83 17.08 9.46
CA PHE A 237 -6.87 18.03 9.77
C PHE A 237 -7.48 18.53 8.46
N ASN A 238 -8.70 18.09 8.16
CA ASN A 238 -9.48 18.59 7.03
C ASN A 238 -10.37 19.74 7.53
N HIS A 239 -10.32 20.87 6.85
CA HIS A 239 -11.04 22.06 7.31
C HIS A 239 -11.47 22.95 6.12
N PRO A 240 -12.63 23.63 6.20
CA PRO A 240 -13.12 24.53 5.15
C PRO A 240 -12.12 25.64 4.77
N THR A 241 -11.28 26.09 5.69
CA THR A 241 -10.21 27.08 5.39
C THR A 241 -9.24 26.59 4.31
N PHE A 242 -9.11 25.28 4.12
CA PHE A 242 -8.30 24.66 3.07
C PHE A 242 -9.13 24.31 1.82
N GLY A 243 -10.40 24.75 1.76
CA GLY A 243 -11.34 24.40 0.69
C GLY A 243 -11.92 22.99 0.81
N SER A 244 -12.02 22.46 2.03
CA SER A 244 -12.67 21.18 2.30
C SER A 244 -14.18 21.38 2.53
N ASP A 245 -15.02 20.52 1.94
CA ASP A 245 -16.45 20.48 2.22
C ASP A 245 -16.75 19.80 3.56
N ASN A 246 -15.80 18.98 4.04
CA ASN A 246 -15.92 18.26 5.30
C ASN A 246 -14.92 18.79 6.33
N GLU A 247 -15.35 18.89 7.57
CA GLU A 247 -14.50 19.21 8.71
C GLU A 247 -14.35 17.98 9.60
N TYR A 248 -13.16 17.41 9.59
CA TYR A 248 -12.83 16.24 10.40
C TYR A 248 -11.33 16.10 10.64
N GLN A 249 -11.00 15.33 11.65
CA GLN A 249 -9.64 15.00 12.05
C GLN A 249 -9.41 13.51 11.92
N SER A 250 -8.23 13.11 11.48
CA SER A 250 -7.83 11.72 11.34
C SER A 250 -6.48 11.48 12.02
N TYR A 251 -6.43 10.48 12.89
CA TYR A 251 -5.22 10.06 13.59
C TYR A 251 -4.95 8.59 13.28
N SER A 252 -3.71 8.26 12.99
CA SER A 252 -3.29 6.88 12.81
C SER A 252 -1.94 6.61 13.47
N ALA A 253 -1.79 5.42 14.01
CA ALA A 253 -0.54 4.91 14.56
C ALA A 253 -0.30 3.50 14.02
N GLU A 254 0.97 3.18 13.72
CA GLU A 254 1.38 1.86 13.24
C GLU A 254 2.73 1.50 13.84
N PHE A 255 2.87 0.24 14.26
CA PHE A 255 4.13 -0.33 14.69
C PHE A 255 4.28 -1.75 14.14
N ASP A 256 5.35 -1.95 13.35
CA ASP A 256 5.75 -3.25 12.81
C ASP A 256 7.08 -3.65 13.44
N SER A 257 7.27 -4.93 13.71
CA SER A 257 8.53 -5.46 14.21
C SER A 257 8.86 -6.80 13.58
N TYR A 258 10.15 -7.02 13.29
CA TYR A 258 10.66 -8.17 12.55
C TYR A 258 11.85 -8.77 13.25
N HIS A 259 11.79 -10.08 13.48
CA HIS A 259 12.80 -10.84 14.21
C HIS A 259 13.22 -12.08 13.42
N GLU A 260 14.45 -12.08 12.91
CA GLU A 260 15.04 -13.25 12.29
C GLU A 260 15.47 -14.24 13.38
N MET A 261 14.64 -15.26 13.60
CA MET A 261 14.91 -16.31 14.60
C MET A 261 15.95 -17.31 14.11
N SER A 262 16.02 -17.51 12.79
CA SER A 262 17.01 -18.36 12.14
C SER A 262 17.15 -17.98 10.66
N ASN A 263 18.13 -18.56 9.97
CA ASN A 263 18.31 -18.36 8.52
C ASN A 263 17.08 -18.74 7.68
N ARG A 264 16.04 -19.35 8.28
CA ARG A 264 14.83 -19.78 7.57
C ARG A 264 13.54 -19.24 8.18
N LEU A 265 13.56 -18.70 9.40
CA LEU A 265 12.36 -18.29 10.11
C LEU A 265 12.45 -16.82 10.52
N VAL A 266 11.49 -16.03 10.08
CA VAL A 266 11.25 -14.66 10.54
C VAL A 266 9.90 -14.62 11.26
N LEU A 267 9.89 -14.06 12.46
CA LEU A 267 8.67 -13.69 13.15
C LEU A 267 8.42 -12.20 12.95
N ALA A 268 7.24 -11.87 12.48
CA ALA A 268 6.81 -10.50 12.25
C ALA A 268 5.50 -10.23 12.98
N TRP A 269 5.33 -9.02 13.50
CA TRP A 269 4.07 -8.59 14.10
C TRP A 269 3.83 -7.11 13.85
N GLN A 270 2.56 -6.77 13.76
CA GLN A 270 2.05 -5.43 13.53
C GLN A 270 0.98 -5.10 14.55
N VAL A 271 0.97 -3.85 14.99
CA VAL A 271 -0.16 -3.22 15.68
C VAL A 271 -0.45 -1.92 14.97
N ALA A 272 -1.71 -1.69 14.65
CA ALA A 272 -2.14 -0.43 14.07
C ALA A 272 -3.46 0.03 14.66
N ALA A 273 -3.66 1.36 14.68
CA ALA A 273 -4.86 2.00 15.16
C ALA A 273 -5.21 3.22 14.30
N CYS A 274 -6.48 3.46 14.16
CA CYS A 274 -7.06 4.62 13.49
C CYS A 274 -8.17 5.21 14.35
N TYR A 275 -8.22 6.54 14.42
CA TYR A 275 -9.31 7.27 15.06
C TYR A 275 -9.63 8.51 14.24
N LYS A 276 -10.92 8.75 14.01
CA LYS A 276 -11.40 9.95 13.31
C LYS A 276 -12.54 10.58 14.05
N SER A 277 -12.65 11.91 13.95
CA SER A 277 -13.74 12.67 14.57
C SER A 277 -14.16 13.85 13.68
N GLY A 278 -15.42 14.23 13.77
CA GLY A 278 -16.03 15.28 12.95
C GLY A 278 -16.94 14.71 11.87
N ASN A 279 -17.13 15.45 10.79
CA ASN A 279 -17.96 15.06 9.64
C ASN A 279 -17.15 14.22 8.65
N ILE A 280 -17.01 12.93 8.95
CA ILE A 280 -16.16 12.00 8.21
C ILE A 280 -16.94 11.48 7.00
N PRO A 281 -16.44 11.63 5.76
CA PRO A 281 -17.05 10.98 4.61
C PRO A 281 -16.85 9.45 4.67
N LEU A 282 -17.81 8.67 4.18
CA LEU A 282 -17.82 7.22 4.26
C LEU A 282 -16.54 6.59 3.63
N TRP A 283 -16.08 7.15 2.51
CA TRP A 283 -14.87 6.67 1.83
C TRP A 283 -13.58 6.93 2.62
N ASP A 284 -13.58 7.79 3.65
CA ASP A 284 -12.42 8.07 4.50
C ASP A 284 -12.64 7.63 5.97
N THR A 285 -13.44 6.60 6.21
CA THR A 285 -13.60 6.00 7.55
C THR A 285 -12.38 5.16 7.95
N CYS A 286 -12.26 4.82 9.23
CA CYS A 286 -11.29 3.81 9.69
C CYS A 286 -11.71 2.41 9.23
N ARG A 287 -10.73 1.53 9.04
CA ARG A 287 -10.89 0.13 8.62
C ARG A 287 -10.00 -0.78 9.43
N VAL A 288 -10.33 -2.06 9.45
CA VAL A 288 -9.47 -3.08 10.04
C VAL A 288 -8.53 -3.62 8.95
N GLY A 289 -7.22 -3.43 9.12
CA GLY A 289 -6.19 -3.83 8.15
C GLY A 289 -5.77 -5.29 8.27
N LEU A 290 -6.72 -6.23 8.33
CA LEU A 290 -6.50 -7.66 8.39
C LEU A 290 -6.94 -8.34 7.08
N ARG A 291 -6.66 -9.64 6.94
CA ARG A 291 -7.02 -10.46 5.78
C ARG A 291 -8.22 -11.35 6.10
N GLY A 292 -8.95 -11.80 5.07
CA GLY A 292 -10.06 -12.74 5.20
C GLY A 292 -11.45 -12.14 4.98
N PHE A 293 -11.53 -10.84 4.76
CA PHE A 293 -12.76 -10.09 4.46
C PHE A 293 -12.47 -8.89 3.55
N ALA A 294 -13.51 -8.29 2.98
CA ALA A 294 -13.37 -7.08 2.19
C ALA A 294 -13.08 -5.86 3.08
N ALA A 295 -12.32 -4.89 2.57
CA ALA A 295 -12.03 -3.66 3.31
C ALA A 295 -13.28 -2.80 3.56
N THR A 296 -14.37 -3.08 2.85
CA THR A 296 -15.68 -2.45 2.99
C THR A 296 -16.57 -3.08 4.06
N ASP A 297 -16.21 -4.28 4.58
CA ASP A 297 -17.05 -4.98 5.56
C ASP A 297 -17.03 -4.29 6.94
N TYR A 298 -15.91 -3.65 7.27
CA TYR A 298 -15.72 -3.02 8.59
C TYR A 298 -15.31 -1.56 8.44
N LEU A 299 -16.27 -0.65 8.58
CA LEU A 299 -16.11 0.81 8.46
C LEU A 299 -16.54 1.50 9.76
N GLY A 300 -15.71 2.38 10.31
CA GLY A 300 -16.03 3.05 11.56
C GLY A 300 -15.21 4.33 11.82
N LYS A 301 -15.44 4.97 12.97
CA LYS A 301 -14.67 6.13 13.42
C LYS A 301 -13.39 5.73 14.13
N ALA A 302 -13.38 4.55 14.73
CA ALA A 302 -12.21 4.00 15.41
C ALA A 302 -11.98 2.55 15.03
N SER A 303 -10.74 2.18 14.80
CA SER A 303 -10.31 0.80 14.60
C SER A 303 -8.95 0.57 15.22
N ALA A 304 -8.73 -0.67 15.64
CA ALA A 304 -7.41 -1.14 16.02
C ALA A 304 -7.25 -2.59 15.60
N HIS A 305 -6.05 -3.01 15.26
CA HIS A 305 -5.78 -4.42 15.00
C HIS A 305 -4.35 -4.78 15.39
N ALA A 306 -4.17 -6.07 15.66
CA ALA A 306 -2.87 -6.68 15.85
C ALA A 306 -2.80 -7.96 15.03
N GLN A 307 -1.66 -8.22 14.39
CA GLN A 307 -1.43 -9.45 13.65
C GLN A 307 0.00 -9.94 13.82
N PHE A 308 0.16 -11.24 13.69
CA PHE A 308 1.41 -11.96 13.81
C PHE A 308 1.61 -12.85 12.60
N GLU A 309 2.85 -12.96 12.10
CA GLU A 309 3.25 -13.86 11.01
C GLU A 309 4.50 -14.65 11.38
N ALA A 310 4.46 -15.94 11.08
CA ALA A 310 5.62 -16.81 11.03
C ALA A 310 5.97 -17.08 9.55
N ARG A 311 7.06 -16.47 9.07
CA ARG A 311 7.50 -16.53 7.68
C ARG A 311 8.62 -17.56 7.55
N TRP A 312 8.33 -18.72 6.97
CA TRP A 312 9.31 -19.80 6.79
C TRP A 312 9.82 -19.86 5.36
N ARG A 313 11.13 -19.70 5.18
CA ARG A 313 11.84 -19.84 3.92
C ARG A 313 12.20 -21.33 3.68
N MET A 314 11.42 -22.02 2.84
CA MET A 314 11.67 -23.42 2.49
C MET A 314 12.90 -23.58 1.59
N SER A 315 13.09 -22.64 0.65
CA SER A 315 14.21 -22.60 -0.29
C SER A 315 14.65 -21.16 -0.57
N GLN A 316 15.53 -20.97 -1.54
CA GLN A 316 16.00 -19.63 -1.95
C GLN A 316 14.88 -18.74 -2.55
N ARG A 317 13.81 -19.36 -3.08
CA ARG A 317 12.69 -18.62 -3.71
C ARG A 317 11.35 -18.92 -3.08
N TRP A 318 11.17 -20.08 -2.47
CA TRP A 318 9.88 -20.50 -1.94
C TRP A 318 9.83 -20.37 -0.43
N GLY A 319 8.74 -19.85 0.06
CA GLY A 319 8.42 -19.75 1.48
C GLY A 319 6.94 -19.98 1.73
N VAL A 320 6.62 -20.26 2.97
CA VAL A 320 5.25 -20.33 3.49
C VAL A 320 5.12 -19.40 4.68
N VAL A 321 3.92 -18.91 4.89
CA VAL A 321 3.59 -18.02 6.00
C VAL A 321 2.36 -18.58 6.70
N GLY A 322 2.42 -18.66 8.03
CA GLY A 322 1.23 -18.80 8.87
C GLY A 322 0.98 -17.49 9.58
N PHE A 323 -0.27 -17.06 9.68
CA PHE A 323 -0.61 -15.80 10.31
C PHE A 323 -1.90 -15.89 11.13
N ALA A 324 -1.98 -15.05 12.13
CA ALA A 324 -3.18 -14.83 12.93
C ALA A 324 -3.22 -13.39 13.44
N GLY A 325 -4.42 -12.87 13.65
CA GLY A 325 -4.64 -11.53 14.16
C GLY A 325 -6.05 -11.34 14.67
N GLY A 326 -6.28 -10.20 15.28
CA GLY A 326 -7.58 -9.75 15.72
C GLY A 326 -7.71 -8.24 15.55
N GLY A 327 -8.90 -7.80 15.19
CA GLY A 327 -9.24 -6.41 15.01
C GLY A 327 -10.42 -5.98 15.88
N TYR A 328 -10.47 -4.69 16.13
CA TYR A 328 -11.59 -4.00 16.76
C TYR A 328 -12.07 -2.90 15.82
N MET A 329 -13.39 -2.72 15.77
CA MET A 329 -14.05 -1.62 15.05
C MET A 329 -15.17 -1.07 15.94
N ASP A 330 -15.31 0.25 15.99
CA ASP A 330 -16.49 0.86 16.61
C ASP A 330 -17.74 0.62 15.75
N SER A 331 -18.90 0.54 16.37
CA SER A 331 -20.18 0.21 15.73
C SER A 331 -20.79 1.35 14.89
N SER A 332 -20.07 2.45 14.70
CA SER A 332 -20.65 3.68 14.13
C SER A 332 -21.19 3.54 12.69
N PHE A 333 -20.61 2.63 11.88
CA PHE A 333 -20.99 2.38 10.48
C PHE A 333 -21.04 0.90 10.12
N SER A 334 -20.52 0.03 10.97
CA SER A 334 -20.60 -1.42 10.83
C SER A 334 -21.64 -1.97 11.80
N GLY A 335 -22.34 -3.03 11.43
CA GLY A 335 -23.28 -3.73 12.32
C GLY A 335 -22.57 -4.64 13.35
N VAL A 336 -21.29 -4.41 13.61
CA VAL A 336 -20.50 -5.17 14.59
C VAL A 336 -20.73 -4.60 15.98
N ASP A 337 -20.94 -5.45 16.99
CA ASP A 337 -21.03 -5.03 18.37
C ASP A 337 -19.69 -4.49 18.88
N ASP A 338 -19.69 -3.40 19.66
CA ASP A 338 -18.48 -2.70 20.17
C ASP A 338 -17.53 -3.60 20.98
N ASN A 339 -17.94 -4.80 21.36
CA ASN A 339 -17.12 -5.73 22.14
C ASN A 339 -16.61 -6.93 21.32
N ASP A 340 -16.96 -7.03 20.05
CA ASP A 340 -16.56 -8.17 19.23
C ASP A 340 -15.16 -7.98 18.65
N ILE A 341 -14.36 -9.02 18.76
CA ILE A 341 -13.05 -9.09 18.12
C ILE A 341 -13.23 -9.75 16.75
N ILE A 342 -12.83 -9.05 15.70
CA ILE A 342 -12.81 -9.53 14.33
C ILE A 342 -11.55 -10.40 14.13
N PRO A 343 -11.65 -11.73 14.10
CA PRO A 343 -10.49 -12.59 13.95
C PRO A 343 -10.03 -12.64 12.50
N SER A 344 -8.75 -12.90 12.30
CA SER A 344 -8.14 -13.17 11.00
C SER A 344 -7.03 -14.18 11.17
N TYR A 345 -7.08 -15.28 10.44
CA TYR A 345 -6.02 -16.28 10.44
C TYR A 345 -5.94 -16.98 9.09
N GLY A 346 -4.77 -17.53 8.82
CA GLY A 346 -4.60 -18.22 7.55
C GLY A 346 -3.16 -18.64 7.27
N VAL A 347 -2.98 -19.05 6.02
CA VAL A 347 -1.70 -19.50 5.50
C VAL A 347 -1.43 -18.87 4.14
N GLY A 348 -0.16 -18.74 3.81
CA GLY A 348 0.22 -18.15 2.54
C GLY A 348 1.44 -18.79 1.94
N LEU A 349 1.50 -18.73 0.61
CA LEU A 349 2.65 -19.12 -0.19
C LEU A 349 3.40 -17.87 -0.65
N ARG A 350 4.72 -17.96 -0.65
CA ARG A 350 5.62 -16.90 -1.12
C ARG A 350 6.51 -17.42 -2.23
N PHE A 351 6.59 -16.67 -3.31
CA PHE A 351 7.57 -16.88 -4.36
C PHE A 351 8.41 -15.63 -4.56
N MET A 352 9.70 -15.71 -4.26
CA MET A 352 10.62 -14.59 -4.38
C MET A 352 10.95 -14.34 -5.85
N VAL A 353 10.28 -13.34 -6.41
CA VAL A 353 10.46 -12.94 -7.81
C VAL A 353 11.82 -12.28 -7.98
N LEU A 354 12.18 -11.35 -7.08
CA LEU A 354 13.45 -10.64 -7.13
C LEU A 354 14.22 -10.83 -5.82
N LYS A 355 15.29 -11.65 -5.87
CA LYS A 355 16.08 -12.05 -4.69
C LYS A 355 16.82 -10.89 -4.06
N SER A 356 17.40 -10.03 -4.88
CA SER A 356 18.22 -8.92 -4.43
C SER A 356 17.45 -7.91 -3.58
N LYS A 357 16.14 -7.71 -3.83
CA LYS A 357 15.23 -6.84 -3.08
C LYS A 357 14.25 -7.59 -2.20
N ARG A 358 14.34 -8.91 -2.14
CA ARG A 358 13.42 -9.75 -1.39
C ARG A 358 11.95 -9.51 -1.74
N ILE A 359 11.65 -9.28 -3.03
CA ILE A 359 10.26 -9.08 -3.45
C ILE A 359 9.60 -10.42 -3.67
N ASN A 360 8.55 -10.64 -2.93
CA ASN A 360 7.70 -11.82 -3.02
C ASN A 360 6.43 -11.54 -3.83
N MET A 361 6.06 -12.47 -4.70
CA MET A 361 4.66 -12.68 -5.05
C MET A 361 4.05 -13.52 -3.92
N ARG A 362 2.90 -13.14 -3.41
CA ARG A 362 2.20 -13.83 -2.34
C ARG A 362 0.81 -14.29 -2.77
N VAL A 363 0.44 -15.47 -2.28
CA VAL A 363 -0.94 -15.97 -2.29
C VAL A 363 -1.28 -16.33 -0.86
N ASP A 364 -2.25 -15.66 -0.28
CA ASP A 364 -2.72 -15.90 1.09
C ASP A 364 -4.16 -16.39 1.03
N TYR A 365 -4.46 -17.51 1.68
CA TYR A 365 -5.81 -17.89 2.08
C TYR A 365 -6.03 -17.46 3.51
N ALA A 366 -7.01 -16.66 3.73
CA ALA A 366 -7.35 -16.08 5.03
C ALA A 366 -8.81 -16.34 5.37
N ARG A 367 -9.09 -16.54 6.64
CA ARG A 367 -10.43 -16.74 7.17
C ARG A 367 -10.69 -15.79 8.33
N SER A 368 -11.92 -15.28 8.39
CA SER A 368 -12.52 -14.55 9.49
C SER A 368 -13.75 -15.30 10.01
N ASP A 369 -14.56 -14.70 10.88
CA ASP A 369 -15.72 -15.36 11.48
C ASP A 369 -16.73 -15.86 10.44
N ASN A 370 -17.13 -14.98 9.51
CA ASN A 370 -18.20 -15.25 8.55
C ASN A 370 -17.73 -15.19 7.09
N SER A 371 -16.43 -15.04 6.85
CA SER A 371 -15.88 -14.89 5.50
C SER A 371 -14.53 -15.58 5.35
N ASP A 372 -14.19 -15.89 4.12
CA ASP A 372 -12.85 -16.31 3.73
C ASP A 372 -12.47 -15.66 2.40
N ALA A 373 -11.19 -15.47 2.20
CA ALA A 373 -10.69 -14.79 1.02
C ALA A 373 -9.34 -15.33 0.57
N ILE A 374 -9.12 -15.26 -0.72
CA ILE A 374 -7.80 -15.46 -1.34
C ILE A 374 -7.26 -14.10 -1.77
N HIS A 375 -6.10 -13.74 -1.25
CA HIS A 375 -5.37 -12.54 -1.62
C HIS A 375 -4.16 -12.91 -2.48
N LEU A 376 -4.09 -12.38 -3.69
CA LEU A 376 -2.92 -12.45 -4.57
C LEU A 376 -2.32 -11.06 -4.69
N SER A 377 -1.06 -10.90 -4.37
CA SER A 377 -0.39 -9.61 -4.50
C SER A 377 1.14 -9.72 -4.52
N VAL A 378 1.83 -8.60 -4.64
CA VAL A 378 3.28 -8.47 -4.60
C VAL A 378 3.71 -7.73 -3.33
N GLY A 379 4.75 -8.19 -2.66
CA GLY A 379 5.22 -7.72 -1.37
C GLY A 379 4.75 -8.60 -0.21
N GLU A 380 5.04 -8.17 1.01
CA GLU A 380 4.51 -8.79 2.24
C GLU A 380 3.25 -8.05 2.72
N ALA A 381 2.52 -8.63 3.67
CA ALA A 381 1.28 -8.02 4.18
C ALA A 381 1.55 -6.74 4.97
N PHE A 382 2.71 -6.68 5.68
CA PHE A 382 3.20 -5.52 6.42
C PHE A 382 4.73 -5.57 6.57
#